data_dd2c24dcd9cd91b1e47060200851db18
#
_entry.id   dd2c24dcd9cd91b1e47060200851db18
#
_cell.length_a   1.000
_cell.length_b   1.000
_cell.length_c   1.000
_cell.angle_alpha   90.00
_cell.angle_beta   90.00
_cell.angle_gamma   90.00
#
_symmetry.space_group_name_H-M   'P 1'
#
loop_
_entity.id
_entity.type
_entity.pdbx_description
1 polymer ?
#
loop_
_entity_poly.entity_id
_entity_poly.type
_entity_poly.pdbx_seq_one_letter_code
_entity_poly.pdbx_strand_id
1 'polypeptide(L)'
;MKKLVFTLALLLSTNVSSATTFVYNVTKDEVLHEYASERVRPIASVTKLMTAIIVIESGASLNEKVSYRGFLGKKELSREELLKLLLVKSDNQAAEALAKAYSGGRNGFIANMNHKAEQLGMIHTSYEDPSGIGRKNISTARDISILLNYSHNFDTMKNLAALENVQFTKQSKRKKKQSLMVVNNTNYNLLKEYKEIEISKTGFTNAAGKCLAMLLTKNGEKYTIVILGERNTRDVQRVGRRIIETL
;
A
#
# COMPACT_ATOMS: atom_id res chain seq x y z
N MET A 1 -29.30 -11.27 -26.13
CA MET A 1 -29.62 -10.35 -25.02
C MET A 1 -28.43 -9.41 -24.89
N LYS A 2 -28.56 -8.13 -25.25
CA LYS A 2 -27.48 -7.13 -25.17
C LYS A 2 -27.26 -6.79 -23.70
N LYS A 3 -26.05 -7.11 -23.16
CA LYS A 3 -25.63 -6.66 -21.84
C LYS A 3 -25.49 -5.14 -21.90
N LEU A 4 -26.32 -4.43 -21.15
CA LEU A 4 -26.23 -2.98 -20.96
C LEU A 4 -25.00 -2.74 -20.07
N VAL A 5 -23.91 -2.30 -20.68
CA VAL A 5 -22.73 -1.83 -19.96
C VAL A 5 -23.12 -0.47 -19.36
N PHE A 6 -23.38 -0.43 -18.07
CA PHE A 6 -23.50 0.83 -17.35
C PHE A 6 -22.09 1.44 -17.24
N THR A 7 -21.74 2.24 -18.23
CA THR A 7 -20.55 3.08 -18.13
C THR A 7 -20.82 4.13 -17.05
N LEU A 8 -20.19 3.94 -15.89
CA LEU A 8 -20.19 4.93 -14.83
C LEU A 8 -19.47 6.18 -15.36
N ALA A 9 -20.24 7.11 -15.94
CA ALA A 9 -19.73 8.40 -16.39
C ALA A 9 -19.34 9.24 -15.17
N LEU A 10 -18.15 8.99 -14.64
CA LEU A 10 -17.52 9.86 -13.67
C LEU A 10 -17.18 11.17 -14.39
N LEU A 11 -18.09 12.17 -14.33
CA LEU A 11 -17.83 13.54 -14.79
C LEU A 11 -16.65 14.12 -13.97
N LEU A 12 -15.44 13.74 -14.36
CA LEU A 12 -14.22 14.39 -13.92
C LEU A 12 -14.11 15.70 -14.71
N SER A 13 -14.17 16.81 -13.99
CA SER A 13 -13.89 18.15 -14.53
C SER A 13 -12.62 18.14 -15.38
N THR A 14 -12.64 18.84 -16.51
CA THR A 14 -11.63 18.92 -17.59
C THR A 14 -10.28 19.53 -17.23
N ASN A 15 -9.80 19.41 -16.01
CA ASN A 15 -8.39 19.55 -15.71
C ASN A 15 -7.73 18.21 -16.01
N VAL A 16 -6.95 18.12 -17.08
CA VAL A 16 -6.18 16.93 -17.43
C VAL A 16 -5.31 16.55 -16.23
N SER A 17 -5.87 15.74 -15.33
CA SER A 17 -5.12 15.14 -14.24
C SER A 17 -4.11 14.18 -14.86
N SER A 18 -2.84 14.28 -14.48
CA SER A 18 -1.84 13.27 -14.85
C SER A 18 -2.06 11.95 -14.09
N ALA A 19 -3.07 11.89 -13.22
CA ALA A 19 -3.42 10.73 -12.43
C ALA A 19 -3.91 9.57 -13.32
N THR A 20 -3.69 8.35 -12.85
CA THR A 20 -4.23 7.14 -13.43
C THR A 20 -5.15 6.48 -12.42
N THR A 21 -6.24 5.88 -12.89
CA THR A 21 -7.23 5.24 -12.00
C THR A 21 -7.61 3.87 -12.54
N PHE A 22 -7.76 2.90 -11.64
CA PHE A 22 -8.27 1.58 -11.94
C PHE A 22 -9.18 1.10 -10.80
N VAL A 23 -10.41 0.73 -11.13
CA VAL A 23 -11.41 0.18 -10.21
C VAL A 23 -11.90 -1.14 -10.78
N TYR A 24 -11.73 -2.19 -10.01
CA TYR A 24 -11.99 -3.55 -10.45
C TYR A 24 -12.82 -4.31 -9.41
N ASN A 25 -13.89 -4.92 -9.86
CA ASN A 25 -14.66 -5.87 -9.08
C ASN A 25 -14.01 -7.25 -9.19
N VAL A 26 -13.31 -7.66 -8.14
CA VAL A 26 -12.60 -8.94 -8.10
C VAL A 26 -13.56 -10.12 -8.09
N THR A 27 -14.72 -9.98 -7.44
CA THR A 27 -15.71 -11.06 -7.33
C THR A 27 -16.38 -11.38 -8.66
N LYS A 28 -16.63 -10.35 -9.48
CA LYS A 28 -17.29 -10.48 -10.79
C LYS A 28 -16.34 -10.54 -11.97
N ASP A 29 -15.03 -10.36 -11.71
CA ASP A 29 -14.00 -10.25 -12.77
C ASP A 29 -14.34 -9.13 -13.76
N GLU A 30 -14.64 -7.92 -13.24
CA GLU A 30 -15.18 -6.82 -14.03
C GLU A 30 -14.42 -5.51 -13.78
N VAL A 31 -14.00 -4.83 -14.85
CA VAL A 31 -13.46 -3.47 -14.77
C VAL A 31 -14.62 -2.49 -14.68
N LEU A 32 -14.75 -1.80 -13.54
CA LEU A 32 -15.81 -0.82 -13.32
C LEU A 32 -15.44 0.57 -13.82
N HIS A 33 -14.17 0.93 -13.70
CA HIS A 33 -13.64 2.20 -14.18
C HIS A 33 -12.13 2.10 -14.42
N GLU A 34 -11.67 2.67 -15.53
CA GLU A 34 -10.26 2.85 -15.80
C GLU A 34 -9.95 4.15 -16.53
N TYR A 35 -8.84 4.75 -16.18
CA TYR A 35 -8.26 5.89 -16.88
C TYR A 35 -6.75 5.76 -16.89
N ALA A 36 -6.17 5.65 -18.08
CA ALA A 36 -4.73 5.46 -18.29
C ALA A 36 -4.12 4.37 -17.37
N SER A 37 -4.87 3.29 -17.11
CA SER A 37 -4.57 2.25 -16.11
C SER A 37 -3.27 1.49 -16.38
N GLU A 38 -2.81 1.45 -17.64
CA GLU A 38 -1.57 0.82 -18.10
C GLU A 38 -0.37 1.79 -18.15
N ARG A 39 -0.56 3.07 -17.79
CA ARG A 39 0.55 4.03 -17.78
C ARG A 39 1.53 3.69 -16.68
N VAL A 40 2.75 3.32 -17.06
CA VAL A 40 3.87 3.08 -16.14
C VAL A 40 4.30 4.39 -15.48
N ARG A 41 4.44 4.36 -14.15
CA ARG A 41 4.85 5.52 -13.38
C ARG A 41 5.46 5.15 -12.03
N PRO A 42 6.23 6.04 -11.38
CA PRO A 42 6.66 5.84 -10.01
C PRO A 42 5.46 5.69 -9.07
N ILE A 43 5.53 4.75 -8.14
CA ILE A 43 4.43 4.40 -7.23
C ILE A 43 4.69 4.79 -5.77
N ALA A 44 5.84 5.38 -5.48
CA ALA A 44 6.22 5.78 -4.12
C ALA A 44 5.99 4.64 -3.12
N SER A 45 5.50 4.97 -1.93
CA SER A 45 5.30 4.00 -0.83
C SER A 45 4.20 2.95 -1.06
N VAL A 46 3.51 2.93 -2.20
CA VAL A 46 2.68 1.77 -2.59
C VAL A 46 3.56 0.53 -2.75
N THR A 47 4.84 0.68 -3.09
CA THR A 47 5.90 -0.34 -3.05
C THR A 47 5.88 -1.20 -1.78
N LYS A 48 5.53 -0.60 -0.63
CA LYS A 48 5.53 -1.28 0.67
C LYS A 48 4.49 -2.41 0.80
N LEU A 49 3.51 -2.46 -0.09
CA LEU A 49 2.63 -3.63 -0.18
C LEU A 49 3.43 -4.88 -0.60
N MET A 50 4.25 -4.77 -1.66
CA MET A 50 5.13 -5.86 -2.07
C MET A 50 6.15 -6.20 -0.97
N THR A 51 6.75 -5.19 -0.33
CA THR A 51 7.67 -5.41 0.79
C THR A 51 7.03 -6.24 1.91
N ALA A 52 5.78 -5.91 2.29
CA ALA A 52 5.06 -6.67 3.31
C ALA A 52 4.81 -8.12 2.86
N ILE A 53 4.41 -8.34 1.60
CA ILE A 53 4.18 -9.68 1.04
C ILE A 53 5.46 -10.52 1.10
N ILE A 54 6.61 -10.00 0.66
CA ILE A 54 7.87 -10.75 0.69
C ILE A 54 8.27 -11.13 2.12
N VAL A 55 8.05 -10.24 3.10
CA VAL A 55 8.29 -10.54 4.52
C VAL A 55 7.38 -11.65 5.03
N ILE A 56 6.10 -11.60 4.70
CA ILE A 56 5.10 -12.59 5.15
C ILE A 56 5.38 -13.95 4.51
N GLU A 57 5.63 -14.00 3.22
CA GLU A 57 5.92 -15.24 2.48
C GLU A 57 7.26 -15.87 2.84
N SER A 58 8.20 -15.10 3.41
CA SER A 58 9.48 -15.66 3.86
C SER A 58 9.34 -16.72 4.96
N GLY A 59 8.19 -16.79 5.63
CA GLY A 59 7.93 -17.68 6.74
C GLY A 59 8.73 -17.35 8.02
N ALA A 60 9.52 -16.26 8.00
CA ALA A 60 10.27 -15.85 9.17
C ALA A 60 9.33 -15.42 10.31
N SER A 61 9.68 -15.83 11.54
CA SER A 61 8.84 -15.52 12.71
C SER A 61 8.58 -14.02 12.86
N LEU A 62 7.30 -13.65 12.98
CA LEU A 62 6.87 -12.28 13.21
C LEU A 62 7.32 -11.74 14.58
N ASN A 63 7.63 -12.62 15.52
CA ASN A 63 8.12 -12.26 16.87
C ASN A 63 9.64 -12.04 16.90
N GLU A 64 10.37 -12.48 15.86
CA GLU A 64 11.83 -12.29 15.78
C GLU A 64 12.20 -10.82 15.81
N LYS A 65 13.17 -10.47 16.65
CA LYS A 65 13.66 -9.10 16.79
C LYS A 65 14.65 -8.74 15.70
N VAL A 66 14.43 -7.58 15.11
CA VAL A 66 15.24 -7.01 14.04
C VAL A 66 15.74 -5.63 14.45
N SER A 67 17.00 -5.37 14.18
CA SER A 67 17.61 -4.07 14.48
C SER A 67 16.98 -2.97 13.61
N TYR A 68 16.45 -1.96 14.26
CA TYR A 68 15.79 -0.83 13.64
C TYR A 68 16.42 0.50 14.06
N ARG A 69 16.55 1.40 13.09
CA ARG A 69 16.99 2.78 13.34
C ARG A 69 16.16 3.75 12.52
N GLY A 70 15.17 4.38 13.12
CA GLY A 70 14.27 5.27 12.44
C GLY A 70 13.45 6.14 13.38
N PHE A 71 12.18 6.33 13.06
CA PHE A 71 11.23 7.19 13.76
C PHE A 71 11.16 6.95 15.28
N LEU A 72 11.30 5.70 15.74
CA LEU A 72 11.30 5.33 17.16
C LEU A 72 12.70 5.36 17.81
N GLY A 73 13.71 5.85 17.08
CA GLY A 73 15.12 5.81 17.51
C GLY A 73 15.81 4.50 17.11
N LYS A 74 16.96 4.18 17.75
CA LYS A 74 17.68 2.91 17.57
C LYS A 74 17.18 1.91 18.61
N LYS A 75 16.66 0.77 18.17
CA LYS A 75 16.14 -0.30 19.03
C LYS A 75 15.90 -1.60 18.25
N GLU A 76 15.66 -2.67 18.99
CA GLU A 76 15.16 -3.93 18.45
C GLU A 76 13.62 -3.90 18.40
N LEU A 77 13.05 -4.23 17.26
CA LEU A 77 11.60 -4.35 17.05
C LEU A 77 11.29 -5.74 16.48
N SER A 78 10.14 -6.29 16.82
CA SER A 78 9.69 -7.51 16.15
C SER A 78 9.39 -7.24 14.66
N ARG A 79 9.40 -8.28 13.83
CA ARG A 79 8.99 -8.16 12.43
C ARG A 79 7.57 -7.62 12.34
N GLU A 80 6.66 -8.04 13.22
CA GLU A 80 5.29 -7.52 13.28
C GLU A 80 5.26 -6.02 13.60
N GLU A 81 6.04 -5.55 14.58
CA GLU A 81 6.16 -4.12 14.89
C GLU A 81 6.69 -3.32 13.69
N LEU A 82 7.64 -3.89 12.94
CA LEU A 82 8.17 -3.29 11.71
C LEU A 82 7.12 -3.28 10.59
N LEU A 83 6.33 -4.34 10.42
CA LEU A 83 5.20 -4.36 9.49
C LEU A 83 4.13 -3.33 9.85
N LYS A 84 3.84 -3.12 11.13
CA LYS A 84 2.95 -2.04 11.60
C LYS A 84 3.50 -0.67 11.23
N LEU A 85 4.79 -0.41 11.44
CA LEU A 85 5.43 0.85 11.00
C LEU A 85 5.42 1.00 9.48
N LEU A 86 5.68 -0.07 8.75
CA LEU A 86 5.70 -0.12 7.29
C LEU A 86 4.34 0.25 6.69
N LEU A 87 3.27 -0.40 7.15
CA LEU A 87 1.94 -0.30 6.57
C LEU A 87 1.17 0.92 7.08
N VAL A 88 1.21 1.18 8.38
CA VAL A 88 0.46 2.27 9.02
C VAL A 88 1.16 3.62 8.90
N LYS A 89 2.42 3.70 9.35
CA LYS A 89 3.23 4.93 9.33
C LYS A 89 3.86 5.20 7.97
N SER A 90 3.94 4.16 7.11
CA SER A 90 4.72 4.22 5.86
C SER A 90 6.21 4.46 6.10
N ASP A 91 6.76 3.89 7.18
CA ASP A 91 8.15 4.11 7.61
C ASP A 91 9.14 3.45 6.64
N ASN A 92 10.04 4.27 6.08
CA ASN A 92 11.04 3.80 5.11
C ASN A 92 12.15 2.99 5.78
N GLN A 93 12.48 3.33 7.04
CA GLN A 93 13.52 2.62 7.79
C GLN A 93 13.02 1.24 8.22
N ALA A 94 11.73 1.07 8.45
CA ALA A 94 11.13 -0.24 8.68
C ALA A 94 11.25 -1.13 7.42
N ALA A 95 11.00 -0.57 6.24
CA ALA A 95 11.21 -1.29 4.97
C ALA A 95 12.66 -1.76 4.81
N GLU A 96 13.63 -0.86 5.02
CA GLU A 96 15.05 -1.16 4.92
C GLU A 96 15.51 -2.18 5.99
N ALA A 97 15.01 -2.09 7.23
CA ALA A 97 15.33 -3.04 8.29
C ALA A 97 14.83 -4.46 7.94
N LEU A 98 13.58 -4.57 7.46
CA LEU A 98 13.00 -5.84 7.03
C LEU A 98 13.77 -6.46 5.87
N ALA A 99 14.14 -5.65 4.87
CA ALA A 99 14.91 -6.12 3.72
C ALA A 99 16.32 -6.58 4.08
N LYS A 100 16.99 -5.87 5.00
CA LYS A 100 18.33 -6.26 5.49
C LYS A 100 18.31 -7.54 6.32
N ALA A 101 17.23 -7.79 7.04
CA ALA A 101 17.05 -9.00 7.86
C ALA A 101 16.51 -10.20 7.05
N TYR A 102 16.31 -10.05 5.75
CA TYR A 102 15.92 -11.14 4.86
C TYR A 102 17.09 -12.10 4.62
N SER A 103 16.82 -13.38 4.41
CA SER A 103 17.83 -14.43 4.27
C SER A 103 18.87 -14.14 3.17
N GLY A 104 18.46 -13.52 2.05
CA GLY A 104 19.35 -13.08 0.96
C GLY A 104 19.89 -11.65 1.13
N GLY A 105 19.66 -11.01 2.31
CA GLY A 105 19.96 -9.61 2.53
C GLY A 105 19.13 -8.67 1.65
N ARG A 106 19.47 -7.37 1.67
CA ARG A 106 18.72 -6.34 0.92
C ARG A 106 18.63 -6.63 -0.58
N ASN A 107 19.70 -7.07 -1.21
CA ASN A 107 19.72 -7.32 -2.65
C ASN A 107 18.87 -8.54 -3.02
N GLY A 108 18.98 -9.64 -2.26
CA GLY A 108 18.12 -10.81 -2.43
C GLY A 108 16.64 -10.48 -2.19
N PHE A 109 16.34 -9.59 -1.23
CA PHE A 109 14.99 -9.11 -0.99
C PHE A 109 14.40 -8.39 -2.21
N ILE A 110 15.15 -7.44 -2.80
CA ILE A 110 14.72 -6.70 -3.99
C ILE A 110 14.58 -7.63 -5.21
N ALA A 111 15.52 -8.56 -5.38
CA ALA A 111 15.40 -9.57 -6.44
C ALA A 111 14.10 -10.36 -6.29
N ASN A 112 13.76 -10.76 -5.05
CA ASN A 112 12.51 -11.50 -4.79
C ASN A 112 11.25 -10.64 -4.98
N MET A 113 11.29 -9.32 -4.69
CA MET A 113 10.19 -8.40 -5.02
C MET A 113 9.90 -8.39 -6.54
N ASN A 114 10.94 -8.32 -7.37
CA ASN A 114 10.80 -8.35 -8.83
C ASN A 114 10.33 -9.72 -9.33
N HIS A 115 10.92 -10.79 -8.81
CA HIS A 115 10.48 -12.16 -9.15
C HIS A 115 9.01 -12.40 -8.79
N LYS A 116 8.55 -11.90 -7.63
CA LYS A 116 7.13 -11.98 -7.25
C LYS A 116 6.25 -11.18 -8.20
N ALA A 117 6.67 -10.01 -8.65
CA ALA A 117 5.92 -9.24 -9.65
C ALA A 117 5.75 -10.03 -10.96
N GLU A 118 6.81 -10.68 -11.44
CA GLU A 118 6.75 -11.56 -12.61
C GLU A 118 5.78 -12.74 -12.40
N GLN A 119 5.89 -13.44 -11.26
CA GLN A 119 5.00 -14.56 -10.91
C GLN A 119 3.51 -14.15 -10.88
N LEU A 120 3.22 -12.92 -10.47
CA LEU A 120 1.87 -12.38 -10.41
C LEU A 120 1.37 -11.83 -11.76
N GLY A 121 2.22 -11.82 -12.80
CA GLY A 121 1.89 -11.25 -14.10
C GLY A 121 1.87 -9.72 -14.11
N MET A 122 2.55 -9.07 -13.17
CA MET A 122 2.71 -7.61 -13.08
C MET A 122 3.81 -7.14 -14.05
N ILE A 123 3.54 -7.28 -15.34
CA ILE A 123 4.55 -7.15 -16.42
C ILE A 123 5.13 -5.74 -16.59
N HIS A 124 4.47 -4.73 -16.04
CA HIS A 124 4.90 -3.32 -16.08
C HIS A 124 5.45 -2.82 -14.74
N THR A 125 5.81 -3.76 -13.84
CA THR A 125 6.25 -3.44 -12.49
C THR A 125 7.72 -3.79 -12.28
N SER A 126 8.46 -2.86 -11.66
CA SER A 126 9.81 -3.13 -11.17
C SER A 126 10.10 -2.40 -9.86
N TYR A 127 11.01 -2.97 -9.07
CA TYR A 127 11.43 -2.46 -7.78
C TYR A 127 12.94 -2.31 -7.71
N GLU A 128 13.42 -1.16 -7.22
CA GLU A 128 14.85 -0.89 -6.95
C GLU A 128 15.17 -0.76 -5.46
N ASP A 129 14.14 -0.54 -4.64
CA ASP A 129 14.27 -0.48 -3.18
C ASP A 129 12.97 -0.93 -2.48
N PRO A 130 13.04 -1.30 -1.18
CA PRO A 130 11.87 -1.82 -0.47
C PRO A 130 10.91 -0.74 0.04
N SER A 131 11.25 0.55 -0.08
CA SER A 131 10.51 1.66 0.53
C SER A 131 9.68 2.48 -0.46
N GLY A 132 10.07 2.49 -1.74
CA GLY A 132 9.48 3.30 -2.79
C GLY A 132 10.00 4.74 -2.85
N ILE A 133 11.18 5.03 -2.28
CA ILE A 133 11.83 6.33 -2.41
C ILE A 133 12.44 6.48 -3.80
N GLY A 134 12.99 5.41 -4.34
CA GLY A 134 13.63 5.38 -5.64
C GLY A 134 12.64 5.61 -6.78
N ARG A 135 13.08 6.29 -7.81
CA ARG A 135 12.25 6.62 -8.97
C ARG A 135 11.95 5.43 -9.88
N LYS A 136 12.73 4.35 -9.75
CA LYS A 136 12.57 3.11 -10.52
C LYS A 136 11.69 2.07 -9.83
N ASN A 137 11.09 2.41 -8.67
CA ASN A 137 9.92 1.67 -8.18
C ASN A 137 8.72 2.12 -9.01
N ILE A 138 8.48 1.43 -10.12
CA ILE A 138 7.46 1.76 -11.12
C ILE A 138 6.44 0.65 -11.25
N SER A 139 5.22 1.02 -11.61
CA SER A 139 4.11 0.09 -11.85
C SER A 139 3.00 0.80 -12.63
N THR A 140 1.93 0.06 -12.91
CA THR A 140 0.67 0.57 -13.44
C THR A 140 -0.45 0.43 -12.41
N ALA A 141 -1.55 1.15 -12.61
CA ALA A 141 -2.70 1.01 -11.71
C ALA A 141 -3.31 -0.39 -11.78
N ARG A 142 -3.27 -1.03 -12.95
CA ARG A 142 -3.72 -2.40 -13.17
C ARG A 142 -2.83 -3.41 -12.43
N ASP A 143 -1.52 -3.32 -12.53
CA ASP A 143 -0.59 -4.22 -11.83
C ASP A 143 -0.74 -4.11 -10.31
N ILE A 144 -0.90 -2.90 -9.77
CA ILE A 144 -1.14 -2.71 -8.32
C ILE A 144 -2.47 -3.33 -7.89
N SER A 145 -3.50 -3.35 -8.74
CA SER A 145 -4.76 -4.05 -8.46
C SER A 145 -4.53 -5.57 -8.31
N ILE A 146 -3.67 -6.17 -9.15
CA ILE A 146 -3.27 -7.57 -9.02
C ILE A 146 -2.61 -7.82 -7.66
N LEU A 147 -1.66 -6.96 -7.27
CA LEU A 147 -0.97 -7.06 -5.98
C LEU A 147 -1.94 -6.93 -4.79
N LEU A 148 -2.89 -6.02 -4.84
CA LEU A 148 -3.92 -5.87 -3.80
C LEU A 148 -4.75 -7.13 -3.65
N ASN A 149 -5.24 -7.70 -4.76
CA ASN A 149 -6.01 -8.94 -4.73
C ASN A 149 -5.18 -10.10 -4.18
N TYR A 150 -3.93 -10.23 -4.58
CA TYR A 150 -3.01 -11.23 -4.03
C TYR A 150 -2.77 -11.05 -2.53
N SER A 151 -2.57 -9.80 -2.10
CA SER A 151 -2.33 -9.44 -0.70
C SER A 151 -3.48 -9.85 0.23
N HIS A 152 -4.71 -9.90 -0.27
CA HIS A 152 -5.89 -10.29 0.50
C HIS A 152 -5.88 -11.76 0.95
N ASN A 153 -5.05 -12.62 0.36
CA ASN A 153 -4.90 -14.01 0.77
C ASN A 153 -4.16 -14.17 2.11
N PHE A 154 -3.57 -13.09 2.64
CA PHE A 154 -2.78 -13.12 3.86
C PHE A 154 -3.51 -12.41 5.01
N ASP A 155 -3.87 -13.15 6.06
CA ASP A 155 -4.54 -12.58 7.23
C ASP A 155 -3.68 -11.48 7.89
N THR A 156 -2.36 -11.64 7.89
CA THR A 156 -1.44 -10.61 8.40
C THR A 156 -1.62 -9.28 7.64
N MET A 157 -1.81 -9.31 6.31
CA MET A 157 -2.09 -8.09 5.54
C MET A 157 -3.40 -7.45 5.94
N LYS A 158 -4.49 -8.22 5.99
CA LYS A 158 -5.82 -7.72 6.40
C LYS A 158 -5.79 -7.14 7.82
N ASN A 159 -5.12 -7.82 8.73
CA ASN A 159 -5.02 -7.41 10.14
C ASN A 159 -4.17 -6.16 10.37
N LEU A 160 -3.23 -5.84 9.48
CA LEU A 160 -2.28 -4.73 9.69
C LEU A 160 -2.49 -3.55 8.75
N ALA A 161 -2.87 -3.77 7.47
CA ALA A 161 -2.85 -2.72 6.46
C ALA A 161 -4.01 -1.72 6.56
N ALA A 162 -5.10 -2.09 7.26
CA ALA A 162 -6.26 -1.23 7.49
C ALA A 162 -6.36 -0.72 8.94
N LEU A 163 -5.34 -0.93 9.78
CA LEU A 163 -5.33 -0.35 11.12
C LEU A 163 -5.37 1.18 11.05
N GLU A 164 -6.31 1.81 11.74
CA GLU A 164 -6.41 3.26 11.80
C GLU A 164 -5.19 3.89 12.51
N ASN A 165 -4.69 3.22 13.53
CA ASN A 165 -3.51 3.64 14.29
C ASN A 165 -2.84 2.42 14.94
N VAL A 166 -1.63 2.63 15.38
CA VAL A 166 -0.85 1.69 16.19
C VAL A 166 -0.18 2.41 17.34
N GLN A 167 0.11 1.69 18.41
CA GLN A 167 0.74 2.23 19.61
C GLN A 167 2.13 1.65 19.79
N PHE A 168 3.08 2.51 20.12
CA PHE A 168 4.46 2.14 20.43
C PHE A 168 4.90 2.75 21.74
N THR A 169 5.69 2.00 22.50
CA THR A 169 6.34 2.53 23.70
C THR A 169 7.60 3.30 23.34
N LYS A 170 7.68 4.57 23.72
CA LYS A 170 8.87 5.41 23.58
C LYS A 170 9.53 5.61 24.96
N GLN A 171 10.80 5.25 25.05
CA GLN A 171 11.60 5.58 26.24
C GLN A 171 12.18 7.00 26.12
N SER A 172 11.89 7.85 27.11
CA SER A 172 12.55 9.13 27.23
C SER A 172 13.95 8.94 27.81
N LYS A 173 15.00 9.32 27.06
CA LYS A 173 16.38 9.26 27.52
C LYS A 173 16.63 10.09 28.78
N ARG A 174 15.87 11.18 29.01
CA ARG A 174 16.09 12.10 30.16
C ARG A 174 15.33 11.70 31.43
N LYS A 175 14.19 11.04 31.36
CA LYS A 175 13.26 10.88 32.49
C LYS A 175 13.04 9.42 32.92
N LYS A 176 13.72 8.43 32.34
CA LYS A 176 13.41 6.98 32.53
C LYS A 176 11.92 6.63 32.42
N LYS A 177 11.10 7.54 31.92
CA LYS A 177 9.65 7.40 31.81
C LYS A 177 9.28 6.84 30.44
N GLN A 178 8.54 5.76 30.44
CA GLN A 178 7.93 5.22 29.24
C GLN A 178 6.68 6.07 28.91
N SER A 179 6.53 6.47 27.66
CA SER A 179 5.34 7.11 27.15
C SER A 179 4.78 6.32 25.99
N LEU A 180 3.46 6.18 25.97
CA LEU A 180 2.76 5.58 24.84
C LEU A 180 2.69 6.61 23.71
N MET A 181 3.03 6.20 22.49
CA MET A 181 2.94 7.02 21.30
C MET A 181 1.97 6.38 20.33
N VAL A 182 0.89 7.10 20.01
CA VAL A 182 -0.08 6.71 18.98
C VAL A 182 0.42 7.21 17.62
N VAL A 183 0.40 6.33 16.63
CA VAL A 183 0.82 6.61 15.25
C VAL A 183 -0.37 6.32 14.33
N ASN A 184 -0.91 7.34 13.72
CA ASN A 184 -2.04 7.22 12.80
C ASN A 184 -1.59 6.69 11.44
N ASN A 185 -2.49 5.95 10.80
CA ASN A 185 -2.34 5.52 9.42
C ASN A 185 -2.27 6.74 8.49
N THR A 186 -1.48 6.64 7.44
CA THR A 186 -1.37 7.70 6.42
C THR A 186 -2.69 7.90 5.63
N ASN A 187 -3.62 6.94 5.70
CA ASN A 187 -4.98 7.04 5.15
C ASN A 187 -6.06 7.07 6.24
N TYR A 188 -5.73 7.57 7.43
CA TYR A 188 -6.60 7.56 8.62
C TYR A 188 -8.05 8.00 8.33
N ASN A 189 -8.24 9.07 7.55
CA ASN A 189 -9.57 9.62 7.28
C ASN A 189 -10.51 8.63 6.58
N LEU A 190 -10.05 7.98 5.48
CA LEU A 190 -10.87 7.00 4.79
C LEU A 190 -11.07 5.72 5.61
N LEU A 191 -10.04 5.26 6.33
CA LEU A 191 -10.15 4.08 7.21
C LEU A 191 -11.10 4.29 8.38
N LYS A 192 -11.18 5.51 8.90
CA LYS A 192 -12.14 5.87 9.95
C LYS A 192 -13.58 5.90 9.42
N GLU A 193 -13.76 6.38 8.21
CA GLU A 193 -15.05 6.59 7.57
C GLU A 193 -15.62 5.28 6.97
N TYR A 194 -14.77 4.45 6.36
CA TYR A 194 -15.16 3.23 5.64
C TYR A 194 -14.50 2.00 6.27
N LYS A 195 -15.25 1.26 7.09
CA LYS A 195 -14.77 0.05 7.78
C LYS A 195 -14.65 -1.17 6.86
N GLU A 196 -15.20 -1.06 5.68
CA GLU A 196 -15.12 -2.05 4.60
C GLU A 196 -13.71 -2.13 3.97
N ILE A 197 -12.83 -1.14 4.20
CA ILE A 197 -11.46 -1.13 3.68
C ILE A 197 -10.62 -2.13 4.49
N GLU A 198 -10.14 -3.17 3.82
CA GLU A 198 -9.34 -4.25 4.42
C GLU A 198 -7.84 -4.07 4.18
N ILE A 199 -7.45 -3.43 3.08
CA ILE A 199 -6.06 -3.09 2.77
C ILE A 199 -6.00 -1.66 2.27
N SER A 200 -5.07 -0.87 2.78
CA SER A 200 -4.84 0.48 2.33
C SER A 200 -3.37 0.86 2.35
N LYS A 201 -2.90 1.53 1.29
CA LYS A 201 -1.58 2.12 1.25
C LYS A 201 -1.57 3.41 0.45
N THR A 202 -1.06 4.47 1.06
CA THR A 202 -0.77 5.74 0.39
C THR A 202 0.69 5.82 -0.04
N GLY A 203 0.98 6.68 -1.02
CA GLY A 203 2.33 7.00 -1.44
C GLY A 203 2.47 8.46 -1.84
N PHE A 204 3.68 9.01 -1.68
CA PHE A 204 4.03 10.31 -2.20
C PHE A 204 5.55 10.44 -2.40
N THR A 205 5.93 10.86 -3.58
CA THR A 205 7.20 11.52 -3.90
C THR A 205 6.90 12.59 -4.97
N ASN A 206 7.81 13.53 -5.16
CA ASN A 206 7.64 14.53 -6.21
C ASN A 206 7.49 13.91 -7.62
N ALA A 207 8.15 12.78 -7.87
CA ALA A 207 8.06 12.05 -9.13
C ALA A 207 6.76 11.28 -9.30
N ALA A 208 6.24 10.67 -8.21
CA ALA A 208 5.04 9.83 -8.24
C ALA A 208 3.74 10.64 -8.16
N GLY A 209 3.76 11.82 -7.53
CA GLY A 209 2.54 12.48 -7.07
C GLY A 209 1.91 11.72 -5.88
N LYS A 210 0.68 12.02 -5.55
CA LYS A 210 -0.09 11.31 -4.51
C LYS A 210 -0.69 10.04 -5.08
N CYS A 211 -0.47 8.94 -4.37
CA CYS A 211 -0.92 7.60 -4.72
C CYS A 211 -1.79 7.01 -3.60
N LEU A 212 -2.78 6.22 -3.99
CA LEU A 212 -3.66 5.47 -3.10
C LEU A 212 -3.98 4.12 -3.72
N ALA A 213 -3.78 3.07 -2.96
CA ALA A 213 -4.14 1.71 -3.32
C ALA A 213 -4.99 1.12 -2.17
N MET A 214 -6.18 0.62 -2.48
CA MET A 214 -7.11 0.06 -1.50
C MET A 214 -7.76 -1.20 -2.04
N LEU A 215 -8.04 -2.13 -1.11
CA LEU A 215 -8.96 -3.24 -1.31
C LEU A 215 -10.03 -3.16 -0.23
N LEU A 216 -11.27 -3.37 -0.62
CA LEU A 216 -12.42 -3.36 0.28
C LEU A 216 -13.45 -4.42 -0.12
N THR A 217 -14.25 -4.85 0.85
CA THR A 217 -15.42 -5.71 0.61
C THR A 217 -16.69 -4.93 0.97
N LYS A 218 -17.57 -4.72 -0.01
CA LYS A 218 -18.83 -4.00 0.16
C LYS A 218 -19.97 -4.80 -0.47
N ASN A 219 -21.07 -4.95 0.25
CA ASN A 219 -22.24 -5.73 -0.19
C ASN A 219 -21.89 -7.18 -0.61
N GLY A 220 -20.89 -7.79 0.04
CA GLY A 220 -20.42 -9.14 -0.26
C GLY A 220 -19.52 -9.25 -1.51
N GLU A 221 -19.20 -8.15 -2.17
CA GLU A 221 -18.30 -8.10 -3.33
C GLU A 221 -16.98 -7.41 -2.98
N LYS A 222 -15.90 -7.93 -3.54
CA LYS A 222 -14.54 -7.44 -3.33
C LYS A 222 -14.13 -6.50 -4.44
N TYR A 223 -13.55 -5.36 -4.07
CA TYR A 223 -13.10 -4.34 -5.02
C TYR A 223 -11.67 -3.91 -4.74
N THR A 224 -10.93 -3.65 -5.81
CA THR A 224 -9.67 -2.90 -5.74
C THR A 224 -9.86 -1.51 -6.33
N ILE A 225 -9.26 -0.52 -5.67
CA ILE A 225 -9.25 0.89 -6.10
C ILE A 225 -7.81 1.36 -6.09
N VAL A 226 -7.30 1.75 -7.25
CA VAL A 226 -5.94 2.27 -7.40
C VAL A 226 -5.97 3.63 -8.08
N ILE A 227 -5.38 4.63 -7.44
CA ILE A 227 -5.26 6.00 -7.93
C ILE A 227 -3.79 6.38 -7.81
N LEU A 228 -3.13 6.68 -8.94
CA LEU A 228 -1.72 7.04 -8.95
C LEU A 228 -1.53 8.41 -9.58
N GLY A 229 -0.74 9.28 -8.93
CA GLY A 229 -0.27 10.53 -9.51
C GLY A 229 -1.19 11.72 -9.35
N GLU A 230 -2.03 11.74 -8.35
CA GLU A 230 -2.79 12.94 -8.01
C GLU A 230 -1.90 14.08 -7.52
N ARG A 231 -2.33 15.30 -7.72
CA ARG A 231 -1.55 16.49 -7.37
C ARG A 231 -1.45 16.70 -5.86
N ASN A 232 -2.53 16.45 -5.14
CA ASN A 232 -2.58 16.68 -3.69
C ASN A 232 -3.40 15.62 -2.95
N THR A 233 -3.26 15.59 -1.61
CA THR A 233 -3.93 14.61 -0.76
C THR A 233 -5.45 14.76 -0.76
N ARG A 234 -5.97 16.01 -0.86
CA ARG A 234 -7.42 16.27 -0.88
C ARG A 234 -8.05 15.62 -2.11
N ASP A 235 -7.40 15.72 -3.26
CA ASP A 235 -7.95 15.16 -4.51
C ASP A 235 -7.94 13.64 -4.48
N VAL A 236 -6.84 12.98 -4.07
CA VAL A 236 -6.80 11.52 -4.01
C VAL A 236 -7.82 10.96 -3.02
N GLN A 237 -8.02 11.61 -1.87
CA GLN A 237 -9.04 11.19 -0.90
C GLN A 237 -10.46 11.44 -1.40
N ARG A 238 -10.71 12.58 -2.06
CA ARG A 238 -12.01 12.90 -2.65
C ARG A 238 -12.40 11.89 -3.74
N VAL A 239 -11.47 11.56 -4.63
CA VAL A 239 -11.69 10.56 -5.69
C VAL A 239 -11.94 9.19 -5.07
N GLY A 240 -11.11 8.77 -4.11
CA GLY A 240 -11.28 7.50 -3.40
C GLY A 240 -12.65 7.39 -2.72
N ARG A 241 -13.07 8.43 -1.97
CA ARG A 241 -14.39 8.49 -1.33
C ARG A 241 -15.52 8.35 -2.34
N ARG A 242 -15.49 9.16 -3.41
CA ARG A 242 -16.52 9.13 -4.44
C ARG A 242 -16.65 7.75 -5.09
N ILE A 243 -15.54 7.07 -5.35
CA ILE A 243 -15.57 5.71 -5.88
C ILE A 243 -16.23 4.76 -4.88
N ILE A 244 -15.84 4.77 -3.59
CA ILE A 244 -16.43 3.90 -2.56
C ILE A 244 -17.95 4.13 -2.44
N GLU A 245 -18.40 5.38 -2.53
CA GLU A 245 -19.82 5.73 -2.45
C GLU A 245 -20.65 5.24 -3.63
N THR A 246 -20.01 5.01 -4.78
CA THR A 246 -20.68 4.53 -6.01
C THR A 246 -20.70 3.01 -6.16
N LEU A 247 -19.93 2.26 -5.34
CA LEU A 247 -19.96 0.80 -5.25
C LEU A 247 -21.15 0.34 -4.38
#